data_ebac0ea2d36fc4f5834c163a6dc449b0
#
_entry.id   ebac0ea2d36fc4f5834c163a6dc449b0
#
_cell.length_a   1.000
_cell.length_b   1.000
_cell.length_c   1.000
_cell.angle_alpha   90.00
_cell.angle_beta   90.00
_cell.angle_gamma   90.00
#
_symmetry.space_group_name_H-M   'P 1'
#
loop_
_entity.id
_entity.type
_entity.pdbx_description
1 polymer ?
#
loop_
_entity_poly.entity_id
_entity_poly.type
_entity_poly.pdbx_seq_one_letter_code
_entity_poly.pdbx_strand_id
1 'polypeptide(L)'
;MRYRTLAPLFVVVVLAWGAAKDGDAKKGGALFAQQCVTCHNANSNEKKLGPGLKGLFKMTKLANGKKVTEQNIRAQIDNGGNGMPPYKDMLSDQEKDNLIAYLKTL
;
A
#
# COMPACT_ATOMS: atom_id res chain seq x y z
N MET A 1 -14.29 63.96 -8.41
CA MET A 1 -14.14 62.65 -9.02
C MET A 1 -13.61 61.67 -8.00
N ARG A 2 -14.42 60.73 -7.58
CA ARG A 2 -13.99 59.71 -6.66
C ARG A 2 -13.57 58.48 -7.47
N TYR A 3 -12.29 58.18 -7.46
CA TYR A 3 -11.78 56.97 -8.04
C TYR A 3 -12.05 55.81 -7.08
N ARG A 4 -12.99 54.94 -7.44
CA ARG A 4 -13.18 53.65 -6.77
C ARG A 4 -12.09 52.74 -7.26
N THR A 5 -11.06 52.57 -6.48
CA THR A 5 -10.08 51.51 -6.69
C THR A 5 -10.75 50.16 -6.42
N LEU A 6 -11.07 49.46 -7.48
CA LEU A 6 -11.44 48.06 -7.41
C LEU A 6 -10.15 47.30 -7.12
N ALA A 7 -10.01 46.80 -5.90
CA ALA A 7 -8.94 45.86 -5.56
C ALA A 7 -9.16 44.55 -6.33
N PRO A 8 -8.16 44.00 -7.00
CA PRO A 8 -8.31 42.73 -7.66
C PRO A 8 -8.49 41.64 -6.60
N LEU A 9 -9.61 40.97 -6.69
CA LEU A 9 -9.86 39.76 -5.90
C LEU A 9 -8.94 38.66 -6.43
N PHE A 10 -7.82 38.42 -5.77
CA PHE A 10 -7.00 37.26 -6.05
C PHE A 10 -7.78 36.02 -5.54
N VAL A 11 -8.43 35.34 -6.46
CA VAL A 11 -8.95 34.00 -6.19
C VAL A 11 -7.74 33.07 -6.10
N VAL A 12 -7.31 32.80 -4.88
CA VAL A 12 -6.32 31.75 -4.63
C VAL A 12 -7.04 30.42 -4.89
N VAL A 13 -6.88 29.90 -6.09
CA VAL A 13 -7.27 28.52 -6.38
C VAL A 13 -6.27 27.62 -5.66
N VAL A 14 -6.62 27.19 -4.46
CA VAL A 14 -5.92 26.11 -3.80
C VAL A 14 -6.25 24.85 -4.59
N LEU A 15 -5.40 24.51 -5.54
CA LEU A 15 -5.38 23.16 -6.09
C LEU A 15 -5.02 22.22 -4.94
N ALA A 16 -6.04 21.62 -4.34
CA ALA A 16 -5.83 20.46 -3.49
C ALA A 16 -5.24 19.38 -4.41
N TRP A 17 -3.93 19.27 -4.41
CA TRP A 17 -3.27 18.08 -4.89
C TRP A 17 -3.79 16.96 -4.00
N GLY A 18 -4.70 16.13 -4.54
CA GLY A 18 -5.13 14.95 -3.84
C GLY A 18 -3.86 14.24 -3.40
N ALA A 19 -3.61 14.18 -2.10
CA ALA A 19 -2.56 13.35 -1.56
C ALA A 19 -2.68 12.01 -2.27
N ALA A 20 -1.57 11.51 -2.84
CA ALA A 20 -1.50 10.13 -3.28
C ALA A 20 -2.25 9.33 -2.23
N LYS A 21 -3.24 8.53 -2.64
CA LYS A 21 -4.10 7.81 -1.71
C LYS A 21 -3.23 6.83 -0.94
N ASP A 22 -2.59 7.35 0.12
CA ASP A 22 -1.91 6.51 1.07
C ASP A 22 -2.96 5.59 1.65
N GLY A 23 -2.72 4.30 1.59
CA GLY A 23 -3.60 3.32 2.14
C GLY A 23 -3.73 3.50 3.66
N ASP A 24 -4.82 2.99 4.19
CA ASP A 24 -5.06 2.93 5.62
C ASP A 24 -4.43 1.66 6.19
N ALA A 25 -3.35 1.80 6.96
CA ALA A 25 -2.62 0.68 7.55
C ALA A 25 -3.50 -0.15 8.51
N LYS A 26 -4.42 0.46 9.22
CA LYS A 26 -5.34 -0.24 10.12
C LYS A 26 -6.29 -1.15 9.35
N LYS A 27 -6.87 -0.64 8.28
CA LYS A 27 -7.72 -1.44 7.38
C LYS A 27 -6.91 -2.53 6.68
N GLY A 28 -5.69 -2.22 6.29
CA GLY A 28 -4.75 -3.18 5.71
C GLY A 28 -4.41 -4.31 6.68
N GLY A 29 -4.22 -4.01 7.95
CA GLY A 29 -3.99 -5.01 9.00
C GLY A 29 -5.19 -5.94 9.21
N ALA A 30 -6.40 -5.41 9.19
CA ALA A 30 -7.61 -6.22 9.25
C ALA A 30 -7.75 -7.14 8.02
N LEU A 31 -7.43 -6.62 6.84
CA LEU A 31 -7.43 -7.41 5.61
C LEU A 31 -6.36 -8.50 5.64
N PHE A 32 -5.16 -8.20 6.12
CA PHE A 32 -4.09 -9.17 6.29
C PHE A 32 -4.52 -10.33 7.19
N ALA A 33 -5.16 -10.02 8.32
CA ALA A 33 -5.67 -11.03 9.24
C ALA A 33 -6.73 -11.95 8.61
N GLN A 34 -7.47 -11.47 7.63
CA GLN A 34 -8.48 -12.26 6.93
C GLN A 34 -7.88 -13.08 5.77
N GLN A 35 -6.93 -12.54 5.02
CA GLN A 35 -6.53 -13.09 3.72
C GLN A 35 -5.10 -13.64 3.70
N CYS A 36 -4.22 -13.20 4.57
CA CYS A 36 -2.78 -13.42 4.42
C CYS A 36 -2.17 -14.22 5.57
N VAL A 37 -2.75 -14.15 6.76
CA VAL A 37 -2.19 -14.72 7.99
C VAL A 37 -2.09 -16.24 7.96
N THR A 38 -2.88 -16.92 7.15
CA THR A 38 -2.82 -18.39 7.01
C THR A 38 -1.46 -18.82 6.47
N CYS A 39 -0.85 -18.04 5.61
CA CYS A 39 0.40 -18.35 4.93
C CYS A 39 1.59 -17.52 5.40
N HIS A 40 1.35 -16.35 5.97
CA HIS A 40 2.41 -15.41 6.34
C HIS A 40 2.39 -15.06 7.82
N ASN A 41 3.58 -15.04 8.43
CA ASN A 41 3.78 -14.40 9.73
C ASN A 41 4.06 -12.91 9.51
N ALA A 42 3.28 -12.04 10.17
CA ALA A 42 3.50 -10.60 10.11
C ALA A 42 4.67 -10.15 11.01
N ASN A 43 4.80 -10.77 12.17
CA ASN A 43 5.67 -10.30 13.26
C ASN A 43 6.93 -11.14 13.46
N SER A 44 7.21 -12.05 12.55
CA SER A 44 8.43 -12.85 12.57
C SER A 44 8.93 -13.13 11.16
N ASN A 45 10.19 -13.58 11.07
CA ASN A 45 10.79 -14.03 9.81
C ASN A 45 10.62 -15.54 9.60
N GLU A 46 9.92 -16.20 10.49
CA GLU A 46 9.66 -17.64 10.35
C GLU A 46 8.76 -17.90 9.15
N LYS A 47 9.19 -18.89 8.36
CA LYS A 47 8.42 -19.37 7.22
C LYS A 47 7.27 -20.25 7.70
N LYS A 48 6.08 -19.99 7.16
CA LYS A 48 4.95 -20.92 7.15
C LYS A 48 4.83 -21.53 5.75
N LEU A 49 3.64 -21.44 5.15
CA LEU A 49 3.47 -21.74 3.73
C LEU A 49 4.16 -20.69 2.86
N GLY A 50 4.10 -19.42 3.29
CA GLY A 50 4.83 -18.31 2.70
C GLY A 50 5.92 -17.76 3.65
N PRO A 51 6.77 -16.86 3.15
CA PRO A 51 7.82 -16.24 3.97
C PRO A 51 7.24 -15.37 5.10
N GLY A 52 7.97 -15.28 6.21
CA GLY A 52 7.69 -14.28 7.23
C GLY A 52 7.92 -12.86 6.70
N LEU A 53 7.13 -11.91 7.13
CA LEU A 53 7.11 -10.56 6.56
C LEU A 53 7.61 -9.47 7.50
N LYS A 54 8.16 -9.84 8.67
CA LYS A 54 8.75 -8.85 9.58
C LYS A 54 9.84 -8.07 8.89
N GLY A 55 9.73 -6.74 8.92
CA GLY A 55 10.71 -5.86 8.30
C GLY A 55 10.73 -5.93 6.77
N LEU A 56 9.63 -6.31 6.14
CA LEU A 56 9.56 -6.52 4.69
C LEU A 56 10.15 -5.36 3.89
N PHE A 57 9.76 -4.12 4.16
CA PHE A 57 10.26 -2.95 3.43
C PHE A 57 11.70 -2.57 3.75
N LYS A 58 12.31 -3.19 4.73
CA LYS A 58 13.74 -3.04 5.06
C LYS A 58 14.60 -4.12 4.39
N MET A 59 13.97 -5.13 3.80
CA MET A 59 14.67 -6.17 3.04
C MET A 59 15.07 -5.66 1.67
N THR A 60 16.14 -6.23 1.10
CA THR A 60 16.61 -5.86 -0.25
C THR A 60 15.81 -6.54 -1.35
N LYS A 61 15.47 -7.81 -1.14
CA LYS A 61 14.79 -8.65 -2.13
C LYS A 61 13.61 -9.40 -1.54
N LEU A 62 12.59 -9.58 -2.37
CA LEU A 62 11.49 -10.50 -2.11
C LEU A 62 11.94 -11.96 -2.28
N ALA A 63 11.12 -12.90 -1.80
CA ALA A 63 11.38 -14.33 -1.97
C ALA A 63 11.52 -14.76 -3.44
N ASN A 64 10.88 -14.05 -4.36
CA ASN A 64 11.00 -14.27 -5.81
C ASN A 64 12.28 -13.67 -6.44
N GLY A 65 13.16 -13.07 -5.65
CA GLY A 65 14.41 -12.46 -6.09
C GLY A 65 14.27 -11.03 -6.61
N LYS A 66 13.05 -10.50 -6.75
CA LYS A 66 12.81 -9.13 -7.17
C LYS A 66 13.08 -8.15 -6.05
N LYS A 67 13.48 -6.93 -6.40
CA LYS A 67 13.72 -5.85 -5.45
C LYS A 67 12.45 -5.54 -4.65
N VAL A 68 12.61 -5.21 -3.36
CA VAL A 68 11.50 -4.76 -2.51
C VAL A 68 11.11 -3.34 -2.92
N THR A 69 9.98 -3.23 -3.58
CA THR A 69 9.32 -1.97 -3.95
C THR A 69 7.82 -2.14 -3.80
N GLU A 70 7.09 -1.04 -3.65
CA GLU A 70 5.62 -1.11 -3.63
C GLU A 70 5.07 -1.77 -4.89
N GLN A 71 5.63 -1.45 -6.04
CA GLN A 71 5.23 -2.00 -7.33
C GLN A 71 5.43 -3.51 -7.40
N ASN A 72 6.59 -4.01 -6.97
CA ASN A 72 6.89 -5.43 -7.00
C ASN A 72 6.07 -6.20 -5.96
N ILE A 73 5.80 -5.61 -4.81
CA ILE A 73 4.91 -6.21 -3.80
C ILE A 73 3.47 -6.25 -4.32
N ARG A 74 2.99 -5.18 -4.93
CA ARG A 74 1.67 -5.16 -5.56
C ARG A 74 1.55 -6.21 -6.65
N ALA A 75 2.57 -6.35 -7.49
CA ALA A 75 2.60 -7.37 -8.54
C ALA A 75 2.57 -8.79 -7.95
N GLN A 76 3.26 -9.04 -6.85
CA GLN A 76 3.22 -10.32 -6.15
C GLN A 76 1.82 -10.63 -5.59
N ILE A 77 1.17 -9.64 -5.01
CA ILE A 77 -0.21 -9.77 -4.50
C ILE A 77 -1.17 -10.04 -5.66
N ASP A 78 -1.04 -9.29 -6.74
CA ASP A 78 -1.92 -9.43 -7.91
C ASP A 78 -1.78 -10.80 -8.59
N ASN A 79 -0.57 -11.24 -8.80
CA ASN A 79 -0.28 -12.40 -9.64
C ASN A 79 -0.07 -13.70 -8.85
N GLY A 80 0.26 -13.61 -7.56
CA GLY A 80 0.58 -14.76 -6.76
C GLY A 80 1.80 -15.53 -7.27
N GLY A 81 1.78 -16.83 -7.12
CA GLY A 81 2.83 -17.75 -7.57
C GLY A 81 3.45 -18.51 -6.41
N ASN A 82 4.06 -19.66 -6.71
CA ASN A 82 4.67 -20.56 -5.73
C ASN A 82 3.73 -20.93 -4.55
N GLY A 83 2.46 -21.17 -4.84
CA GLY A 83 1.45 -21.50 -3.86
C GLY A 83 0.67 -20.31 -3.30
N MET A 84 1.08 -19.08 -3.58
CA MET A 84 0.30 -17.90 -3.23
C MET A 84 -0.80 -17.67 -4.26
N PRO A 85 -2.08 -17.52 -3.84
CA PRO A 85 -3.17 -17.22 -4.78
C PRO A 85 -3.01 -15.84 -5.38
N PRO A 86 -3.52 -15.60 -6.61
CA PRO A 86 -3.58 -14.28 -7.20
C PRO A 86 -4.77 -13.49 -6.62
N TYR A 87 -4.51 -12.24 -6.23
CA TYR A 87 -5.52 -11.35 -5.65
C TYR A 87 -5.95 -10.21 -6.58
N LYS A 88 -5.48 -10.22 -7.83
CA LYS A 88 -5.73 -9.12 -8.77
C LYS A 88 -7.21 -8.72 -8.84
N ASP A 89 -8.09 -9.69 -8.96
CA ASP A 89 -9.54 -9.50 -9.10
C ASP A 89 -10.30 -9.70 -7.78
N MET A 90 -9.62 -10.11 -6.72
CA MET A 90 -10.22 -10.37 -5.41
C MET A 90 -10.17 -9.16 -4.49
N LEU A 91 -9.22 -8.27 -4.68
CA LEU A 91 -9.03 -7.05 -3.90
C LEU A 91 -9.19 -5.84 -4.80
N SER A 92 -9.86 -4.81 -4.29
CA SER A 92 -9.90 -3.50 -4.95
C SER A 92 -8.53 -2.81 -4.89
N ASP A 93 -8.30 -1.81 -5.72
CA ASP A 93 -7.08 -1.01 -5.67
C ASP A 93 -6.91 -0.33 -4.30
N GLN A 94 -7.99 0.15 -3.71
CA GLN A 94 -7.95 0.73 -2.37
C GLN A 94 -7.58 -0.29 -1.30
N GLU A 95 -8.09 -1.50 -1.39
CA GLU A 95 -7.73 -2.58 -0.46
C GLU A 95 -6.26 -2.96 -0.59
N LYS A 96 -5.74 -2.99 -1.81
CA LYS A 96 -4.30 -3.20 -2.06
C LYS A 96 -3.45 -2.08 -1.48
N ASP A 97 -3.88 -0.82 -1.63
CA ASP A 97 -3.21 0.33 -1.03
C ASP A 97 -3.19 0.23 0.50
N ASN A 98 -4.31 -0.16 1.10
CA ASN A 98 -4.41 -0.37 2.54
C ASN A 98 -3.47 -1.49 3.01
N LEU A 99 -3.45 -2.60 2.28
CA LEU A 99 -2.57 -3.73 2.59
C LEU A 99 -1.09 -3.34 2.51
N ILE A 100 -0.69 -2.63 1.48
CA ILE A 100 0.69 -2.14 1.32
C ILE A 100 1.06 -1.17 2.45
N ALA A 101 0.16 -0.26 2.82
CA ALA A 101 0.37 0.63 3.96
C ALA A 101 0.62 -0.15 5.26
N TYR A 102 -0.13 -1.21 5.49
CA TYR A 102 0.10 -2.11 6.63
C TYR A 102 1.45 -2.82 6.55
N LEU A 103 1.81 -3.37 5.39
CA LEU A 103 3.08 -4.08 5.20
C LEU A 103 4.29 -3.17 5.46
N LYS A 104 4.19 -1.89 5.20
CA LYS A 104 5.24 -0.90 5.54
C LYS A 104 5.48 -0.77 7.04
N THR A 105 4.53 -1.15 7.87
CA THR A 105 4.64 -1.06 9.33
C THR A 105 5.35 -2.26 9.96
N LEU A 106 5.59 -3.31 9.22
CA LEU A 106 6.15 -4.57 9.70
C LEU A 106 7.65 -4.55 9.94
#